data_4d3c06542ffe901a4ce2e68782386d88
#
_entry.id   4d3c06542ffe901a4ce2e68782386d88
#
_cell.length_a   1.000
_cell.length_b   1.000
_cell.length_c   1.000
_cell.angle_alpha   90.00
_cell.angle_beta   90.00
_cell.angle_gamma   90.00
#
_symmetry.space_group_name_H-M   'P 1'
#
loop_
_entity.id
_entity.type
_entity.pdbx_description
1 polymer ?
#
loop_
_entity_poly.entity_id
_entity_poly.type
_entity_poly.pdbx_seq_one_letter_code
_entity_poly.pdbx_strand_id
1 'polypeptide(L)'
;MCQADNPQTILVVEDEPLIRMSAVAILEDAGYCVMEAQNSAEALDVLARHTEISIMVTDVRMPGRMDGLALVTWVQLNNPNIRSIIVSGNATAAEAGKAGASGFVAKPYLPTTIVKAVHDTVLRH
;
A
#
# COMPACT_ATOMS: atom_id res chain seq x y z
N MET A 1 -15.51 -1.92 -10.66
CA MET A 1 -16.04 -0.60 -10.27
C MET A 1 -16.36 -0.59 -8.78
N CYS A 2 -16.00 0.48 -8.12
CA CYS A 2 -16.21 0.58 -6.68
C CYS A 2 -17.64 0.98 -6.39
N GLN A 3 -18.33 0.14 -5.62
CA GLN A 3 -19.76 0.28 -5.36
C GLN A 3 -20.08 0.64 -3.91
N ALA A 4 -19.10 0.56 -3.02
CA ALA A 4 -19.36 0.77 -1.61
C ALA A 4 -19.65 2.24 -1.29
N ASP A 5 -20.50 2.49 -0.32
CA ASP A 5 -20.72 3.82 0.21
C ASP A 5 -19.46 4.25 0.95
N ASN A 6 -18.88 5.38 0.56
CA ASN A 6 -17.68 5.93 1.16
C ASN A 6 -16.51 4.92 1.17
N PRO A 7 -16.15 4.37 0.02
CA PRO A 7 -15.07 3.40 -0.04
C PRO A 7 -13.72 4.08 0.13
N GLN A 8 -12.82 3.41 0.84
CA GLN A 8 -11.42 3.82 0.83
C GLN A 8 -10.80 3.27 -0.46
N THR A 9 -10.00 4.08 -1.13
CA THR A 9 -9.29 3.65 -2.33
C THR A 9 -7.83 3.38 -1.97
N ILE A 10 -7.39 2.18 -2.28
CA ILE A 10 -6.07 1.67 -1.91
C ILE A 10 -5.25 1.44 -3.17
N LEU A 11 -3.99 1.87 -3.15
CA LEU A 11 -3.04 1.52 -4.18
C LEU A 11 -2.16 0.39 -3.67
N VAL A 12 -2.13 -0.73 -4.37
CA VAL A 12 -1.24 -1.87 -4.07
C VAL A 12 -0.06 -1.81 -5.02
N VAL A 13 1.15 -1.72 -4.47
CA VAL A 13 2.40 -1.66 -5.24
C VAL A 13 3.20 -2.93 -4.99
N GLU A 14 3.32 -3.76 -6.01
CA GLU A 14 3.97 -5.08 -5.91
C GLU A 14 4.41 -5.50 -7.31
N ASP A 15 5.68 -5.86 -7.48
CA ASP A 15 6.20 -6.24 -8.79
C ASP A 15 5.85 -7.68 -9.19
N GLU A 16 5.62 -8.58 -8.24
CA GLU A 16 5.22 -9.96 -8.50
C GLU A 16 3.74 -10.04 -8.85
N PRO A 17 3.39 -10.39 -10.11
CA PRO A 17 1.97 -10.36 -10.51
C PRO A 17 1.04 -11.21 -9.67
N LEU A 18 1.45 -12.42 -9.29
CA LEU A 18 0.58 -13.31 -8.52
C LEU A 18 0.37 -12.79 -7.10
N ILE A 19 1.42 -12.25 -6.48
CA ILE A 19 1.31 -11.67 -5.15
C ILE A 19 0.44 -10.42 -5.20
N ARG A 20 0.63 -9.58 -6.23
CA ARG A 20 -0.17 -8.38 -6.42
C ARG A 20 -1.66 -8.72 -6.59
N MET A 21 -1.96 -9.68 -7.47
CA MET A 21 -3.35 -10.10 -7.72
C MET A 21 -4.00 -10.64 -6.46
N SER A 22 -3.25 -11.40 -5.66
CA SER A 22 -3.75 -11.94 -4.39
C SER A 22 -4.09 -10.82 -3.41
N ALA A 23 -3.20 -9.85 -3.25
CA ALA A 23 -3.44 -8.72 -2.34
C ALA A 23 -4.64 -7.90 -2.79
N VAL A 24 -4.75 -7.65 -4.09
CA VAL A 24 -5.88 -6.91 -4.65
C VAL A 24 -7.20 -7.63 -4.36
N ALA A 25 -7.25 -8.95 -4.61
CA ALA A 25 -8.46 -9.73 -4.38
C ALA A 25 -8.87 -9.72 -2.91
N ILE A 26 -7.90 -9.88 -2.01
CA ILE A 26 -8.16 -9.86 -0.57
C ILE A 26 -8.79 -8.54 -0.14
N LEU A 27 -8.23 -7.44 -0.61
CA LEU A 27 -8.71 -6.11 -0.22
C LEU A 27 -10.03 -5.76 -0.87
N GLU A 28 -10.24 -6.16 -2.11
CA GLU A 28 -11.53 -5.97 -2.78
C GLU A 28 -12.63 -6.76 -2.08
N ASP A 29 -12.35 -8.00 -1.68
CA ASP A 29 -13.30 -8.81 -0.94
C ASP A 29 -13.67 -8.18 0.40
N ALA A 30 -12.78 -7.40 0.97
CA ALA A 30 -13.03 -6.68 2.22
C ALA A 30 -13.83 -5.37 2.01
N GLY A 31 -14.15 -5.03 0.76
CA GLY A 31 -14.99 -3.87 0.44
C GLY A 31 -14.24 -2.62 0.01
N TYR A 32 -12.94 -2.70 -0.19
CA TYR A 32 -12.14 -1.54 -0.62
C TYR A 32 -12.09 -1.42 -2.13
N CYS A 33 -11.89 -0.21 -2.62
CA CYS A 33 -11.55 0.04 -4.01
C CYS A 33 -10.05 -0.09 -4.15
N VAL A 34 -9.56 -0.87 -5.11
CA VAL A 34 -8.13 -1.15 -5.21
C VAL A 34 -7.60 -0.82 -6.60
N MET A 35 -6.49 -0.09 -6.64
CA MET A 35 -5.73 0.18 -7.84
C MET A 35 -4.35 -0.47 -7.70
N GLU A 36 -3.67 -0.70 -8.80
CA GLU A 36 -2.42 -1.47 -8.81
C GLU A 36 -1.29 -0.71 -9.47
N ALA A 37 -0.07 -0.99 -9.01
CA ALA A 37 1.16 -0.56 -9.66
C ALA A 37 2.20 -1.66 -9.47
N GLN A 38 3.07 -1.84 -10.46
CA GLN A 38 4.07 -2.91 -10.41
C GLN A 38 5.46 -2.41 -9.97
N ASN A 39 5.63 -1.11 -9.84
CA ASN A 39 6.88 -0.51 -9.36
C ASN A 39 6.61 0.91 -8.88
N SER A 40 7.64 1.55 -8.34
CA SER A 40 7.49 2.89 -7.77
C SER A 40 7.18 3.94 -8.82
N ALA A 41 7.79 3.86 -10.01
CA ALA A 41 7.51 4.82 -11.07
C ALA A 41 6.04 4.80 -11.47
N GLU A 42 5.48 3.58 -11.64
CA GLU A 42 4.07 3.43 -11.96
C GLU A 42 3.20 3.89 -10.80
N ALA A 43 3.62 3.60 -9.55
CA ALA A 43 2.89 4.05 -8.36
C ALA A 43 2.76 5.56 -8.33
N LEU A 44 3.85 6.28 -8.58
CA LEU A 44 3.83 7.75 -8.58
C LEU A 44 2.91 8.29 -9.68
N ASP A 45 2.91 7.65 -10.84
CA ASP A 45 2.05 8.02 -11.94
C ASP A 45 0.56 7.83 -11.59
N VAL A 46 0.23 6.69 -10.97
CA VAL A 46 -1.13 6.40 -10.53
C VAL A 46 -1.58 7.40 -9.46
N LEU A 47 -0.71 7.69 -8.49
CA LEU A 47 -1.02 8.66 -7.43
C LEU A 47 -1.27 10.06 -7.99
N ALA A 48 -0.54 10.44 -9.03
CA ALA A 48 -0.73 11.74 -9.67
C ALA A 48 -2.08 11.86 -10.38
N ARG A 49 -2.59 10.74 -10.91
CA ARG A 49 -3.83 10.74 -11.68
C ARG A 49 -5.07 10.42 -10.85
N HIS A 50 -4.90 9.83 -9.66
CA HIS A 50 -6.02 9.37 -8.85
C HIS A 50 -5.92 9.93 -7.44
N THR A 51 -6.42 11.14 -7.27
CA THR A 51 -6.34 11.86 -5.99
C THR A 51 -7.25 11.28 -4.91
N GLU A 52 -8.13 10.35 -5.29
CA GLU A 52 -9.01 9.68 -4.32
C GLU A 52 -8.28 8.61 -3.51
N ILE A 53 -7.07 8.21 -3.91
CA ILE A 53 -6.29 7.20 -3.18
C ILE A 53 -5.91 7.77 -1.81
N SER A 54 -6.25 7.03 -0.76
CA SER A 54 -5.98 7.44 0.63
C SER A 54 -4.98 6.52 1.34
N ILE A 55 -4.78 5.31 0.82
CA ILE A 55 -3.87 4.33 1.42
C ILE A 55 -3.04 3.69 0.32
N MET A 56 -1.74 3.51 0.61
CA MET A 56 -0.84 2.77 -0.27
C MET A 56 -0.27 1.58 0.50
N VAL A 57 -0.36 0.39 -0.10
CA VAL A 57 0.23 -0.83 0.44
C VAL A 57 1.35 -1.21 -0.50
N THR A 58 2.59 -1.22 -0.04
CA THR A 58 3.73 -1.45 -0.90
C THR A 58 4.70 -2.48 -0.33
N ASP A 59 5.26 -3.31 -1.22
CA ASP A 59 6.42 -4.12 -0.91
C ASP A 59 7.66 -3.22 -0.88
N VAL A 60 8.72 -3.67 -0.23
CA VAL A 60 9.98 -2.95 -0.18
C VAL A 60 10.82 -3.25 -1.41
N ARG A 61 10.97 -4.53 -1.74
CA ARG A 61 11.83 -4.93 -2.86
C ARG A 61 11.13 -4.85 -4.18
N MET A 62 11.53 -3.88 -4.96
CA MET A 62 10.98 -3.67 -6.29
C MET A 62 12.08 -3.19 -7.22
N PRO A 63 12.02 -3.51 -8.52
CA PRO A 63 13.02 -3.02 -9.47
C PRO A 63 12.89 -1.51 -9.67
N GLY A 64 13.96 -0.90 -10.11
CA GLY A 64 13.99 0.53 -10.41
C GLY A 64 14.77 1.33 -9.38
N ARG A 65 14.68 2.64 -9.49
CA ARG A 65 15.46 3.56 -8.66
C ARG A 65 15.01 3.66 -7.22
N MET A 66 13.75 3.38 -7.00
CA MET A 66 13.13 3.63 -5.71
C MET A 66 12.50 2.35 -5.22
N ASP A 67 12.94 1.86 -4.06
CA ASP A 67 12.29 0.73 -3.41
C ASP A 67 11.07 1.22 -2.63
N GLY A 68 10.38 0.28 -1.95
CA GLY A 68 9.17 0.64 -1.21
C GLY A 68 9.41 1.58 -0.04
N LEU A 69 10.57 1.49 0.63
CA LEU A 69 10.89 2.40 1.73
C LEU A 69 11.08 3.84 1.21
N ALA A 70 11.82 3.98 0.11
CA ALA A 70 12.03 5.27 -0.51
C ALA A 70 10.72 5.85 -1.05
N LEU A 71 9.87 4.99 -1.62
CA LEU A 71 8.55 5.40 -2.11
C LEU A 71 7.69 5.96 -0.97
N VAL A 72 7.65 5.27 0.17
CA VAL A 72 6.89 5.71 1.33
C VAL A 72 7.41 7.07 1.81
N THR A 73 8.73 7.23 1.89
CA THR A 73 9.32 8.50 2.32
C THR A 73 8.94 9.63 1.37
N TRP A 74 9.01 9.39 0.06
CA TRP A 74 8.63 10.38 -0.93
C TRP A 74 7.16 10.78 -0.79
N VAL A 75 6.28 9.79 -0.64
CA VAL A 75 4.84 10.05 -0.50
C VAL A 75 4.55 10.83 0.78
N GLN A 76 5.22 10.47 1.88
CA GLN A 76 5.04 11.16 3.15
C GLN A 76 5.40 12.64 3.05
N LEU A 77 6.46 12.95 2.30
CA LEU A 77 6.92 14.33 2.14
C LEU A 77 6.07 15.13 1.16
N ASN A 78 5.59 14.48 0.10
CA ASN A 78 4.92 15.18 -0.99
C ASN A 78 3.39 15.09 -0.96
N ASN A 79 2.85 14.07 -0.29
CA ASN A 79 1.41 13.88 -0.17
C ASN A 79 1.08 13.20 1.15
N PRO A 80 1.20 13.92 2.28
CA PRO A 80 1.01 13.32 3.60
C PRO A 80 -0.41 12.87 3.91
N ASN A 81 -1.37 13.18 3.05
CA ASN A 81 -2.74 12.68 3.19
C ASN A 81 -2.84 11.19 2.87
N ILE A 82 -1.87 10.65 2.15
CA ILE A 82 -1.84 9.22 1.85
C ILE A 82 -1.08 8.52 2.96
N ARG A 83 -1.71 7.52 3.57
CA ARG A 83 -1.08 6.70 4.59
C ARG A 83 -0.53 5.46 3.93
N SER A 84 0.66 5.05 4.35
CA SER A 84 1.36 3.94 3.71
C SER A 84 1.54 2.77 4.67
N ILE A 85 1.39 1.56 4.13
CA ILE A 85 1.63 0.30 4.84
C ILE A 85 2.72 -0.43 4.07
N ILE A 86 3.77 -0.83 4.77
CA ILE A 86 4.86 -1.63 4.19
C ILE A 86 4.56 -3.11 4.42
N VAL A 87 4.71 -3.90 3.37
CA VAL A 87 4.60 -5.36 3.44
C VAL A 87 5.94 -5.94 3.03
N SER A 88 6.60 -6.69 3.91
CA SER A 88 7.96 -7.16 3.60
C SER A 88 8.32 -8.43 4.36
N GLY A 89 9.15 -9.26 3.73
CA GLY A 89 9.76 -10.42 4.37
C GLY A 89 11.11 -10.12 5.00
N ASN A 90 11.71 -8.98 4.69
CA ASN A 90 13.08 -8.66 5.11
C ASN A 90 13.20 -7.38 5.91
N ALA A 91 12.38 -6.38 5.61
CA ALA A 91 12.41 -5.13 6.37
C ALA A 91 11.73 -5.33 7.73
N THR A 92 12.03 -4.46 8.67
CA THR A 92 11.44 -4.49 10.00
C THR A 92 10.40 -3.39 10.16
N ALA A 93 9.56 -3.53 11.18
CA ALA A 93 8.59 -2.50 11.53
C ALA A 93 9.28 -1.16 11.86
N ALA A 94 10.47 -1.23 12.47
CA ALA A 94 11.24 -0.03 12.80
C ALA A 94 11.70 0.70 11.53
N GLU A 95 12.18 -0.06 10.53
CA GLU A 95 12.58 0.52 9.26
C GLU A 95 11.39 1.16 8.53
N ALA A 96 10.24 0.49 8.54
CA ALA A 96 9.01 1.02 7.94
C ALA A 96 8.59 2.32 8.62
N GLY A 97 8.64 2.36 9.94
CA GLY A 97 8.30 3.56 10.71
C GLY A 97 9.22 4.72 10.41
N LYS A 98 10.54 4.46 10.28
CA LYS A 98 11.51 5.50 9.93
C LYS A 98 11.25 6.08 8.54
N ALA A 99 10.76 5.26 7.63
CA ALA A 99 10.41 5.73 6.29
C ALA A 99 9.13 6.58 6.27
N GLY A 100 8.35 6.54 7.33
CA GLY A 100 7.10 7.28 7.44
C GLY A 100 5.86 6.44 7.24
N ALA A 101 5.98 5.11 7.27
CA ALA A 101 4.84 4.22 7.11
C ALA A 101 3.94 4.26 8.36
N SER A 102 2.64 4.17 8.13
CA SER A 102 1.64 4.10 9.19
C SER A 102 1.43 2.68 9.70
N GLY A 103 1.80 1.67 8.91
CA GLY A 103 1.64 0.27 9.28
C GLY A 103 2.67 -0.62 8.65
N PHE A 104 2.79 -1.82 9.19
CA PHE A 104 3.74 -2.82 8.70
C PHE A 104 3.11 -4.22 8.79
N VAL A 105 3.29 -5.00 7.73
CA VAL A 105 2.83 -6.38 7.66
C VAL A 105 4.00 -7.25 7.23
N ALA A 106 4.33 -8.26 8.05
CA ALA A 106 5.41 -9.20 7.73
C ALA A 106 4.92 -10.26 6.74
N LYS A 107 5.75 -10.62 5.78
CA LYS A 107 5.50 -11.75 4.87
C LYS A 107 6.08 -13.03 5.46
N PRO A 108 5.42 -14.17 5.26
CA PRO A 108 4.10 -14.34 4.65
C PRO A 108 2.99 -13.91 5.62
N TYR A 109 1.89 -13.42 5.08
CA TYR A 109 0.78 -12.96 5.91
C TYR A 109 -0.49 -13.74 5.60
N LEU A 110 -1.42 -13.73 6.56
CA LEU A 110 -2.77 -14.24 6.35
C LEU A 110 -3.63 -13.11 5.74
N PRO A 111 -4.66 -13.45 4.96
CA PRO A 111 -5.56 -12.42 4.44
C PRO A 111 -6.13 -11.52 5.52
N THR A 112 -6.48 -12.07 6.68
CA THR A 112 -7.01 -11.29 7.79
C THR A 112 -6.00 -10.28 8.33
N THR A 113 -4.71 -10.59 8.26
CA THR A 113 -3.65 -9.71 8.76
C THR A 113 -3.55 -8.42 7.93
N ILE A 114 -3.56 -8.55 6.60
CA ILE A 114 -3.44 -7.37 5.75
C ILE A 114 -4.73 -6.53 5.80
N VAL A 115 -5.88 -7.17 5.85
CA VAL A 115 -7.16 -6.47 5.98
C VAL A 115 -7.20 -5.68 7.30
N LYS A 116 -6.76 -6.31 8.40
CA LYS A 116 -6.71 -5.65 9.70
C LYS A 116 -5.79 -4.44 9.68
N ALA A 117 -4.61 -4.58 9.05
CA ALA A 117 -3.65 -3.47 8.97
C ALA A 117 -4.24 -2.28 8.23
N VAL A 118 -4.94 -2.52 7.12
CA VAL A 118 -5.62 -1.47 6.37
C VAL A 118 -6.73 -0.85 7.20
N HIS A 119 -7.56 -1.68 7.83
CA HIS A 119 -8.68 -1.22 8.64
C HIS A 119 -8.19 -0.35 9.80
N ASP A 120 -7.15 -0.79 10.51
CA ASP A 120 -6.57 -0.03 11.62
C ASP A 120 -6.01 1.32 11.14
N THR A 121 -5.43 1.35 9.95
CA THR A 121 -4.90 2.57 9.36
C THR A 121 -6.02 3.55 9.01
N VAL A 122 -7.14 3.05 8.48
CA VAL A 122 -8.31 3.87 8.18
C VAL A 122 -8.87 4.51 9.46
N LEU A 123 -8.89 3.76 10.56
CA LEU A 123 -9.46 4.24 11.82
C LEU A 123 -8.58 5.25 12.56
N ARG A 124 -7.32 5.39 12.19
CA ARG A 124 -6.35 6.24 12.90
C ARG A 124 -6.34 7.69 12.43
N HIS A 125 -7.40 8.22 12.11
CA HIS A 125 -7.43 9.63 11.71
C HIS A 125 -7.59 10.54 12.86
#